data_47d353ccaa2d9444ad2010c78ea23283
#
_entry.id   47d353ccaa2d9444ad2010c78ea23283
#
_cell.length_a   1.000
_cell.length_b   1.000
_cell.length_c   1.000
_cell.angle_alpha   90.00
_cell.angle_beta   90.00
_cell.angle_gamma   90.00
#
_symmetry.space_group_name_H-M   'P 1'
#
loop_
_entity.id
_entity.type
_entity.pdbx_description
1 polymer ?
#
loop_
_entity_poly.entity_id
_entity_poly.type
_entity_poly.pdbx_seq_one_letter_code
_entity_poly.pdbx_strand_id
1 'polypeptide(L)'
;MARIAGVDLPRDKRIEIALTYIYGIGLTTSQKLLAAAGVNPDTRTRDLTEDEVVKLRDLIDKEVIVEGDLRRERQMDIKRLVDIGCYRGRRHRLGLPVRGQNTKNNARTRKGPKKAIAGKKKEK
;
A
#
# COMPACT_ATOMS: atom_id res chain seq x y z
N MET A 1 -5.76 -22.87 -0.66
CA MET A 1 -5.62 -21.46 -0.95
C MET A 1 -4.34 -20.94 -0.31
N ALA A 2 -3.51 -20.24 -1.06
CA ALA A 2 -2.26 -19.73 -0.52
C ALA A 2 -2.50 -18.46 0.30
N ARG A 3 -1.89 -18.40 1.47
CA ARG A 3 -1.97 -17.24 2.34
C ARG A 3 -0.55 -16.79 2.70
N ILE A 4 -0.22 -15.56 2.33
CA ILE A 4 1.11 -15.00 2.55
C ILE A 4 0.95 -13.63 3.19
N ALA A 5 1.76 -13.34 4.21
CA ALA A 5 1.73 -12.08 4.96
C ALA A 5 0.33 -11.77 5.51
N GLY A 6 -0.45 -12.80 5.83
CA GLY A 6 -1.79 -12.64 6.34
C GLY A 6 -2.86 -12.34 5.28
N VAL A 7 -2.49 -12.39 3.99
CA VAL A 7 -3.40 -12.11 2.89
C VAL A 7 -3.70 -13.39 2.12
N ASP A 8 -4.98 -13.65 1.88
CA ASP A 8 -5.39 -14.76 1.04
C ASP A 8 -5.25 -14.37 -0.43
N LEU A 9 -4.42 -15.10 -1.17
CA LEU A 9 -4.16 -14.79 -2.56
C LEU A 9 -5.27 -15.35 -3.46
N PRO A 10 -5.63 -14.64 -4.55
CA PRO A 10 -6.62 -15.16 -5.49
C PRO A 10 -6.13 -16.44 -6.17
N ARG A 11 -6.97 -17.47 -6.19
CA ARG A 11 -6.58 -18.78 -6.69
C ARG A 11 -6.39 -18.83 -8.20
N ASP A 12 -7.17 -18.05 -8.91
CA ASP A 12 -7.21 -18.11 -10.39
C ASP A 12 -6.23 -17.18 -11.06
N LYS A 13 -5.53 -16.33 -10.31
CA LYS A 13 -4.56 -15.39 -10.85
C LYS A 13 -3.17 -16.03 -10.92
N ARG A 14 -2.37 -15.60 -11.91
CA ARG A 14 -0.96 -15.97 -11.94
C ARG A 14 -0.27 -15.48 -10.67
N ILE A 15 0.72 -16.19 -10.21
CA ILE A 15 1.39 -15.82 -8.96
C ILE A 15 2.00 -14.43 -9.04
N GLU A 16 2.49 -14.02 -10.19
CA GLU A 16 3.04 -12.68 -10.40
C GLU A 16 2.02 -11.60 -10.07
N ILE A 17 0.78 -11.78 -10.52
CA ILE A 17 -0.30 -10.83 -10.26
C ILE A 17 -0.86 -11.00 -8.85
N ALA A 18 -0.97 -12.24 -8.38
CA ALA A 18 -1.52 -12.52 -7.06
C ALA A 18 -0.71 -11.86 -5.94
N LEU A 19 0.61 -11.84 -6.06
CA LEU A 19 1.46 -11.21 -5.04
C LEU A 19 1.22 -9.72 -4.92
N THR A 20 0.76 -9.05 -5.98
CA THR A 20 0.48 -7.61 -5.93
C THR A 20 -0.73 -7.28 -5.06
N TYR A 21 -1.50 -8.27 -4.64
CA TYR A 21 -2.61 -8.06 -3.71
C TYR A 21 -2.12 -7.82 -2.28
N ILE A 22 -0.84 -8.07 -2.01
CA ILE A 22 -0.23 -7.78 -0.70
C ILE A 22 0.18 -6.32 -0.68
N TYR A 23 -0.24 -5.58 0.34
CA TYR A 23 0.13 -4.17 0.48
C TYR A 23 1.64 -4.02 0.61
N GLY A 24 2.24 -3.28 -0.28
CA GLY A 24 3.68 -3.08 -0.32
C GLY A 24 4.38 -3.85 -1.44
N ILE A 25 3.68 -4.74 -2.14
CA ILE A 25 4.26 -5.47 -3.27
C ILE A 25 3.58 -5.02 -4.56
N GLY A 26 4.36 -4.41 -5.45
CA GLY A 26 3.92 -4.08 -6.80
C GLY A 26 4.43 -5.11 -7.79
N LEU A 27 4.14 -4.89 -9.07
CA LEU A 27 4.51 -5.83 -10.12
C LEU A 27 6.02 -6.08 -10.18
N THR A 28 6.82 -5.03 -10.10
CA THR A 28 8.28 -5.14 -10.16
C THR A 28 8.83 -5.94 -8.98
N THR A 29 8.34 -5.66 -7.77
CA THR A 29 8.76 -6.39 -6.57
C THR A 29 8.35 -7.85 -6.67
N SER A 30 7.14 -8.11 -7.16
CA SER A 30 6.65 -9.46 -7.38
C SER A 30 7.58 -10.23 -8.32
N GLN A 31 7.97 -9.62 -9.43
CA GLN A 31 8.88 -10.25 -10.40
C GLN A 31 10.22 -10.58 -9.77
N LYS A 32 10.77 -9.68 -8.98
CA LYS A 32 12.06 -9.90 -8.30
C LYS A 32 11.98 -11.05 -7.29
N LEU A 33 10.90 -11.11 -6.53
CA LEU A 33 10.71 -12.17 -5.55
C LEU A 33 10.60 -13.54 -6.21
N LEU A 34 9.85 -13.61 -7.31
CA LEU A 34 9.68 -14.87 -8.02
C LEU A 34 10.98 -15.34 -8.66
N ALA A 35 11.77 -14.41 -9.20
CA ALA A 35 13.09 -14.75 -9.76
C ALA A 35 14.02 -15.27 -8.67
N ALA A 36 14.03 -14.65 -7.50
CA ALA A 36 14.86 -15.06 -6.38
C ALA A 36 14.44 -16.43 -5.83
N ALA A 37 13.14 -16.71 -5.82
CA ALA A 37 12.62 -17.99 -5.34
C ALA A 37 12.69 -19.10 -6.38
N GLY A 38 12.96 -18.77 -7.64
CA GLY A 38 12.97 -19.74 -8.72
C GLY A 38 11.60 -20.27 -9.10
N VAL A 39 10.56 -19.46 -8.88
CA VAL A 39 9.18 -19.83 -9.17
C VAL A 39 8.77 -19.25 -10.53
N ASN A 40 8.08 -20.06 -11.34
CA ASN A 40 7.58 -19.61 -12.62
C ASN A 40 6.46 -18.56 -12.40
N PRO A 41 6.62 -17.32 -12.92
CA PRO A 41 5.63 -16.27 -12.69
C PRO A 41 4.26 -16.55 -13.31
N ASP A 42 4.21 -17.44 -14.29
CA ASP A 42 2.95 -17.78 -14.97
C ASP A 42 2.15 -18.87 -14.26
N THR A 43 2.69 -19.46 -13.19
CA THR A 43 1.98 -20.48 -12.42
C THR A 43 0.79 -19.85 -11.71
N ARG A 44 -0.38 -20.50 -11.81
CA ARG A 44 -1.55 -20.04 -11.06
C ARG A 44 -1.35 -20.31 -9.57
N THR A 45 -1.92 -19.46 -8.74
CA THR A 45 -1.76 -19.58 -7.29
C THR A 45 -2.22 -20.96 -6.79
N ARG A 46 -3.29 -21.49 -7.36
CA ARG A 46 -3.82 -22.80 -6.96
C ARG A 46 -2.88 -23.96 -7.31
N ASP A 47 -1.98 -23.76 -8.27
CA ASP A 47 -1.06 -24.80 -8.76
C ASP A 47 0.30 -24.73 -8.07
N LEU A 48 0.50 -23.80 -7.13
CA LEU A 48 1.74 -23.69 -6.39
C LEU A 48 1.92 -24.85 -5.43
N THR A 49 3.16 -25.38 -5.33
CA THR A 49 3.48 -26.37 -4.32
C THR A 49 3.72 -25.70 -2.98
N GLU A 50 3.63 -26.46 -1.89
CA GLU A 50 3.87 -25.91 -0.56
C GLU A 50 5.30 -25.39 -0.42
N ASP A 51 6.27 -26.08 -1.03
CA ASP A 51 7.67 -25.63 -1.01
C ASP A 51 7.83 -24.27 -1.64
N GLU A 52 7.15 -24.03 -2.77
CA GLU A 52 7.18 -22.72 -3.43
C GLU A 52 6.55 -21.64 -2.56
N VAL A 53 5.43 -21.95 -1.93
CA VAL A 53 4.75 -21.01 -1.03
C VAL A 53 5.65 -20.65 0.15
N VAL A 54 6.32 -21.63 0.74
CA VAL A 54 7.23 -21.43 1.87
C VAL A 54 8.41 -20.54 1.46
N LYS A 55 9.00 -20.81 0.29
CA LYS A 55 10.10 -19.98 -0.22
C LYS A 55 9.70 -18.53 -0.40
N LEU A 56 8.53 -18.31 -1.00
CA LEU A 56 8.03 -16.96 -1.20
C LEU A 56 7.74 -16.26 0.13
N ARG A 57 7.15 -16.97 1.07
CA ARG A 57 6.84 -16.43 2.40
C ARG A 57 8.11 -16.00 3.11
N ASP A 58 9.13 -16.85 3.09
CA ASP A 58 10.40 -16.55 3.75
C ASP A 58 11.10 -15.35 3.12
N LEU A 59 11.09 -15.24 1.79
CA LEU A 59 11.69 -14.09 1.10
C LEU A 59 10.96 -12.80 1.43
N ILE A 60 9.64 -12.83 1.46
CA ILE A 60 8.85 -11.66 1.80
C ILE A 60 9.15 -11.20 3.22
N ASP A 61 9.23 -12.13 4.17
CA ASP A 61 9.52 -11.80 5.55
C ASP A 61 10.92 -11.19 5.72
N LYS A 62 11.89 -11.62 4.91
CA LYS A 62 13.27 -11.16 5.05
C LYS A 62 13.57 -9.87 4.32
N GLU A 63 13.01 -9.67 3.14
CA GLU A 63 13.45 -8.60 2.25
C GLU A 63 12.46 -7.47 2.05
N VAL A 64 11.21 -7.66 2.41
CA VAL A 64 10.16 -6.68 2.10
C VAL A 64 9.36 -6.36 3.35
N ILE A 65 9.09 -5.08 3.55
CA ILE A 65 8.17 -4.63 4.60
C ILE A 65 6.79 -4.51 3.96
N VAL A 66 5.83 -5.27 4.47
CA VAL A 66 4.50 -5.35 3.86
C VAL A 66 3.39 -5.23 4.90
N GLU A 67 2.17 -5.01 4.43
CA GLU A 67 0.93 -5.00 5.21
C GLU A 67 1.01 -4.11 6.45
N GLY A 68 0.67 -4.65 7.62
CA GLY A 68 0.61 -3.88 8.84
C GLY A 68 1.92 -3.20 9.21
N ASP A 69 3.04 -3.87 8.99
CA ASP A 69 4.35 -3.30 9.29
C ASP A 69 4.66 -2.11 8.40
N LEU A 70 4.33 -2.19 7.12
CA LEU A 70 4.52 -1.07 6.20
C LEU A 70 3.59 0.08 6.54
N ARG A 71 2.34 -0.20 6.86
CA ARG A 71 1.39 0.83 7.26
C ARG A 71 1.86 1.56 8.51
N ARG A 72 2.37 0.80 9.48
CA ARG A 72 2.92 1.38 10.71
C ARG A 72 4.11 2.28 10.42
N GLU A 73 5.02 1.82 9.57
CA GLU A 73 6.20 2.59 9.20
C GLU A 73 5.82 3.90 8.52
N ARG A 74 4.88 3.85 7.59
CA ARG A 74 4.40 5.07 6.92
C ARG A 74 3.78 6.05 7.90
N GLN A 75 2.98 5.56 8.84
CA GLN A 75 2.37 6.41 9.85
C GLN A 75 3.42 7.05 10.75
N MET A 76 4.45 6.30 11.11
CA MET A 76 5.55 6.83 11.92
C MET A 76 6.34 7.90 11.16
N ASP A 77 6.57 7.69 9.86
CA ASP A 77 7.26 8.66 9.03
C ASP A 77 6.46 9.97 8.94
N ILE A 78 5.15 9.88 8.74
CA ILE A 78 4.28 11.05 8.69
C ILE A 78 4.27 11.75 10.05
N LYS A 79 4.18 11.00 11.14
CA LYS A 79 4.21 11.57 12.48
C LYS A 79 5.51 12.31 12.72
N ARG A 80 6.62 11.76 12.28
CA ARG A 80 7.92 12.42 12.38
C ARG A 80 7.93 13.77 11.67
N LEU A 81 7.37 13.82 10.45
CA LEU A 81 7.28 15.06 9.70
C LEU A 81 6.43 16.10 10.45
N VAL A 82 5.33 15.67 11.04
CA VAL A 82 4.45 16.54 11.84
C VAL A 82 5.17 17.04 13.08
N ASP A 83 5.88 16.17 13.78
CA ASP A 83 6.59 16.51 15.02
C ASP A 83 7.74 17.50 14.78
N ILE A 84 8.42 17.36 13.63
CA ILE A 84 9.49 18.30 13.24
C ILE A 84 8.92 19.68 12.93
N GLY A 85 7.67 19.76 12.49
CA GLY A 85 7.02 21.02 12.15
C GLY A 85 7.40 21.56 10.77
N CYS A 86 7.87 20.70 9.87
CA CYS A 86 8.20 21.11 8.51
C CYS A 86 6.93 21.34 7.70
N TYR A 87 7.10 21.93 6.50
CA TYR A 87 5.95 22.20 5.64
C TYR A 87 5.16 20.94 5.29
N ARG A 88 5.84 19.86 4.93
CA ARG A 88 5.17 18.60 4.58
C ARG A 88 4.36 18.05 5.76
N GLY A 89 4.92 18.13 6.97
CA GLY A 89 4.23 17.68 8.17
C GLY A 89 2.98 18.50 8.44
N ARG A 90 3.06 19.81 8.25
CA ARG A 90 1.90 20.70 8.41
C ARG A 90 0.80 20.34 7.43
N ARG A 91 1.16 20.06 6.16
CA ARG A 91 0.17 19.66 5.15
C ARG A 91 -0.50 18.34 5.52
N HIS A 92 0.26 17.37 6.03
CA HIS A 92 -0.32 16.12 6.53
C HIS A 92 -1.28 16.34 7.67
N ARG A 93 -0.91 17.18 8.61
CA ARG A 93 -1.77 17.49 9.76
C ARG A 93 -3.08 18.12 9.35
N LEU A 94 -3.05 18.99 8.35
CA LEU A 94 -4.25 19.67 7.84
C LEU A 94 -5.04 18.86 6.84
N GLY A 95 -4.54 17.68 6.42
CA GLY A 95 -5.21 16.85 5.43
C GLY A 95 -5.18 17.45 4.04
N LEU A 96 -4.12 18.17 3.70
CA LEU A 96 -3.98 18.84 2.40
C LEU A 96 -2.90 18.17 1.55
N PRO A 97 -2.93 18.37 0.21
CA PRO A 97 -1.87 17.84 -0.65
C PRO A 97 -0.49 18.30 -0.23
N VAL A 98 0.47 17.40 -0.26
CA VAL A 98 1.81 17.63 0.28
C VAL A 98 2.79 18.09 -0.79
N ARG A 99 2.52 17.81 -2.06
CA ARG A 99 3.46 18.03 -3.16
C ARG A 99 3.17 19.29 -3.98
N GLY A 100 2.64 20.34 -3.35
CA GLY A 100 2.41 21.61 -4.01
C GLY A 100 1.24 21.63 -5.00
N GLN A 101 0.35 20.68 -4.90
CA GLN A 101 -0.82 20.62 -5.77
C GLN A 101 -1.82 21.71 -5.44
N ASN A 102 -2.55 22.12 -6.47
CA ASN A 102 -3.58 23.15 -6.31
C ASN A 102 -4.73 22.63 -5.45
N THR A 103 -5.11 23.41 -4.43
CA THR A 103 -6.18 23.03 -3.52
C THR A 103 -7.48 23.82 -3.76
N LYS A 104 -7.43 24.81 -4.63
CA LYS A 104 -8.58 25.70 -4.85
C LYS A 104 -9.77 24.95 -5.44
N ASN A 105 -9.54 24.07 -6.41
CA ASN A 105 -10.62 23.46 -7.17
C ASN A 105 -10.85 21.99 -6.80
N ASN A 106 -9.79 21.22 -6.67
CA ASN A 106 -9.88 19.77 -6.52
C ASN A 106 -9.16 19.31 -5.24
N ALA A 107 -8.29 18.35 -5.32
CA ALA A 107 -7.57 17.76 -4.20
C ALA A 107 -8.48 16.92 -3.30
N ARG A 108 -9.47 16.24 -3.90
CA ARG A 108 -10.47 15.48 -3.14
C ARG A 108 -9.89 14.23 -2.47
N THR A 109 -8.84 13.67 -3.01
CA THR A 109 -8.20 12.49 -2.41
C THR A 109 -7.72 12.77 -0.99
N ARG A 110 -7.14 13.96 -0.77
CA ARG A 110 -6.67 14.35 0.56
C ARG A 110 -7.74 15.06 1.39
N LYS A 111 -8.51 15.95 0.74
CA LYS A 111 -9.51 16.75 1.43
C LYS A 111 -10.81 15.99 1.68
N GLY A 112 -11.04 14.94 0.93
CA GLY A 112 -12.28 14.18 1.01
C GLY A 112 -13.37 14.76 0.14
N PRO A 113 -14.57 14.18 0.16
CA PRO A 113 -15.70 14.69 -0.63
C PRO A 113 -16.10 16.09 -0.22
N LYS A 114 -16.71 16.82 -1.13
CA LYS A 114 -17.24 18.14 -0.82
C LYS A 114 -18.29 18.04 0.29
N LYS A 115 -18.24 18.98 1.21
CA LYS A 115 -19.21 19.06 2.29
C LYS A 115 -19.89 20.41 2.25
N ALA A 116 -21.20 20.41 2.35
CA ALA A 116 -21.96 21.63 2.52
C ALA A 116 -21.77 22.13 3.94
N ILE A 117 -21.62 23.44 4.10
CA ILE A 117 -21.54 24.05 5.42
C ILE A 117 -22.93 24.47 5.84
N ALA A 118 -23.57 23.63 6.61
CA ALA A 118 -24.92 23.86 7.04
C ALA A 118 -25.00 25.06 7.99
N GLY A 119 -26.00 25.87 7.83
CA GLY A 119 -26.28 27.00 8.72
C GLY A 119 -25.33 28.16 8.62
N LYS A 120 -24.35 28.05 7.88
CA LYS A 120 -23.40 29.10 7.70
C LYS A 120 -23.67 29.93 6.54
N LYS A 121 -24.31 29.47 5.75
CA LYS A 121 -24.59 30.08 4.64
C LYS A 121 -25.40 31.04 4.82
N LYS A 122 -25.55 31.03 5.49
CA LYS A 122 -26.33 31.68 5.68
C LYS A 122 -26.01 32.80 6.04
N GLU A 123 -25.54 32.79 6.34
CA GLU A 123 -25.50 33.79 6.68
C GLU A 123 -25.15 34.47 5.80
N LYS A 124 -25.64 34.50 5.45
CA LYS A 124 -25.74 35.05 4.56
C LYS A 124 -26.14 35.68 4.29
#